data_d1792a096fe4b0633573f020c98bbf86
#
_entry.id   d1792a096fe4b0633573f020c98bbf86
#
_cell.length_a   1.000
_cell.length_b   1.000
_cell.length_c   1.000
_cell.angle_alpha   90.00
_cell.angle_beta   90.00
_cell.angle_gamma   90.00
#
_symmetry.space_group_name_H-M   'P 1'
#
loop_
_entity.id
_entity.type
_entity.pdbx_description
1 polymer ?
#
loop_
_entity_poly.entity_id
_entity_poly.type
_entity_poly.pdbx_seq_one_letter_code
_entity_poly.pdbx_strand_id
1 'polypeptide(L)'
;MLSRALLVAIELMCFYSVPAFAGETSNESASSSPSPPSTVLPTDPEAQLTREQGRAYYDRFVTGDWGGYRTLLHNRGIDFNLDYFGEMAGTLHGGKDNFSGYPKGNGQSWSYDDQALFGLDLDFQKLLGWEGGSFQAYFTKRSGDSLGQYTNPAPLQQYQEVYGRGQTWRITTLMFKQNFFGDVLEWKLGLIPIGQDFGNFYKVPFENLTFTSGTTGNVAGYSQFNWPVSQWATDLRINLTRTLAVKIGLFAFNNYWISRDYYLRVDNPGGTSGAIIPVEINWKPKLHIFGKDLPGEWNFTIYGNTNNQQTTGAAKSWLGSAPGVPPGLLGSRFSGDYGYAASIWQQVTAPDPNRPKTGLTLFASHTWADPRTALQNLQIFGGAYYYGPWSKRPYDSCGMAWGYNHVAGAVQKAQRRFIAANPKSGFAVQSDEYVGEIFYSFDLYHGFNVQPDLQYIINPGGYHGATNQLVFGVQLNVPL
;
A
#
# COMPACT_ATOMS: atom_id res chain seq x y z
N MET A 1 6.48 -11.72 -27.23
CA MET A 1 6.63 -12.51 -25.97
C MET A 1 5.40 -12.47 -25.08
N LEU A 2 4.64 -11.39 -25.03
CA LEU A 2 3.37 -11.30 -24.26
C LEU A 2 2.31 -12.33 -24.69
N SER A 3 2.25 -12.71 -25.99
CA SER A 3 1.25 -13.66 -26.49
C SER A 3 1.44 -15.10 -26.00
N ARG A 4 2.64 -15.49 -25.62
CA ARG A 4 2.89 -16.86 -25.10
C ARG A 4 2.63 -16.99 -23.61
N ALA A 5 2.85 -15.94 -22.82
CA ALA A 5 2.54 -15.95 -21.39
C ALA A 5 1.03 -15.94 -21.13
N LEU A 6 0.26 -15.23 -21.96
CA LEU A 6 -1.21 -15.21 -21.89
C LEU A 6 -1.83 -16.53 -22.29
N LEU A 7 -1.27 -17.24 -23.28
CA LEU A 7 -1.75 -18.55 -23.71
C LEU A 7 -1.52 -19.63 -22.64
N VAL A 8 -0.39 -19.61 -21.94
CA VAL A 8 -0.10 -20.58 -20.87
C VAL A 8 -1.03 -20.37 -19.66
N ALA A 9 -1.44 -19.15 -19.38
CA ALA A 9 -2.43 -18.87 -18.34
C ALA A 9 -3.84 -19.34 -18.70
N ILE A 10 -4.18 -19.33 -19.99
CA ILE A 10 -5.51 -19.77 -20.50
C ILE A 10 -5.56 -21.30 -20.61
N GLU A 11 -4.50 -21.97 -20.98
CA GLU A 11 -4.47 -23.45 -21.09
C GLU A 11 -4.53 -24.16 -19.73
N LEU A 12 -4.10 -23.52 -18.64
CA LEU A 12 -4.24 -24.04 -17.26
C LEU A 12 -5.66 -23.92 -16.68
N MET A 13 -6.56 -23.19 -17.33
CA MET A 13 -7.95 -23.00 -16.86
C MET A 13 -8.96 -24.04 -17.37
N CYS A 14 -8.59 -24.97 -18.26
CA CYS A 14 -9.55 -25.87 -18.93
C CYS A 14 -9.77 -27.23 -18.29
N PHE A 15 -9.16 -27.58 -17.18
CA PHE A 15 -9.41 -28.83 -16.51
C PHE A 15 -9.70 -28.64 -15.02
N TYR A 16 -10.97 -28.63 -14.65
CA TYR A 16 -11.61 -29.23 -13.48
C TYR A 16 -12.99 -28.62 -13.25
N SER A 17 -14.01 -29.43 -13.47
CA SER A 17 -15.38 -29.16 -13.06
C SER A 17 -15.51 -29.40 -11.55
N VAL A 18 -15.92 -28.41 -10.79
CA VAL A 18 -16.19 -28.51 -9.34
C VAL A 18 -17.59 -27.99 -9.05
N PRO A 19 -18.39 -28.70 -8.22
CA PRO A 19 -19.78 -28.34 -7.94
C PRO A 19 -19.89 -27.06 -7.11
N ALA A 20 -20.95 -26.29 -7.37
CA ALA A 20 -21.30 -25.05 -6.70
C ALA A 20 -21.64 -25.27 -5.21
N PHE A 21 -20.99 -24.54 -4.33
CA PHE A 21 -21.40 -24.40 -2.94
C PHE A 21 -21.56 -22.92 -2.60
N ALA A 22 -22.70 -22.57 -2.04
CA ALA A 22 -22.99 -21.26 -1.50
C ALA A 22 -22.06 -20.94 -0.33
N GLY A 23 -21.46 -19.77 -0.31
CA GLY A 23 -20.47 -19.34 0.67
C GLY A 23 -20.86 -18.07 1.39
N GLU A 24 -20.60 -18.06 2.68
CA GLU A 24 -20.74 -16.89 3.56
C GLU A 24 -19.75 -15.78 3.19
N THR A 25 -20.27 -14.56 3.13
CA THR A 25 -19.53 -13.34 2.76
C THR A 25 -18.78 -12.77 3.95
N SER A 26 -17.49 -12.55 3.82
CA SER A 26 -16.74 -11.65 4.72
C SER A 26 -16.41 -10.37 3.95
N ASN A 27 -17.23 -9.34 4.14
CA ASN A 27 -16.92 -7.98 3.73
C ASN A 27 -15.84 -7.43 4.66
N GLU A 28 -14.59 -7.41 4.22
CA GLU A 28 -13.55 -6.58 4.81
C GLU A 28 -13.22 -5.45 3.83
N SER A 29 -13.78 -4.27 4.10
CA SER A 29 -13.33 -3.03 3.49
C SER A 29 -11.89 -2.75 3.88
N ALA A 30 -11.05 -2.40 2.91
CA ALA A 30 -9.66 -2.06 3.09
C ALA A 30 -9.53 -0.76 3.88
N SER A 31 -9.35 -0.84 5.20
CA SER A 31 -8.78 0.24 6.00
C SER A 31 -7.30 -0.04 6.25
N SER A 32 -6.48 0.97 6.05
CA SER A 32 -5.03 0.96 6.17
C SER A 32 -4.56 1.04 7.62
N SER A 33 -5.05 0.17 8.50
CA SER A 33 -4.52 0.01 9.86
C SER A 33 -4.82 -1.40 10.35
N PRO A 34 -3.99 -1.98 11.22
CA PRO A 34 -4.32 -3.24 11.87
C PRO A 34 -5.58 -3.01 12.71
N SER A 35 -6.72 -3.42 12.17
CA SER A 35 -7.98 -3.31 12.89
C SER A 35 -7.88 -4.07 14.20
N PRO A 36 -8.29 -3.48 15.32
CA PRO A 36 -8.48 -4.22 16.57
C PRO A 36 -9.41 -5.42 16.31
N PRO A 37 -9.41 -6.45 17.19
CA PRO A 37 -10.22 -7.64 16.99
C PRO A 37 -11.67 -7.23 16.76
N SER A 38 -12.15 -7.48 15.55
CA SER A 38 -13.54 -7.22 15.21
C SER A 38 -14.43 -7.97 16.17
N THR A 39 -15.26 -7.28 16.89
CA THR A 39 -16.54 -7.84 17.29
C THR A 39 -17.18 -8.24 15.96
N VAL A 40 -17.33 -9.55 15.74
CA VAL A 40 -17.81 -10.09 14.47
C VAL A 40 -19.16 -9.47 14.18
N LEU A 41 -19.25 -8.70 13.09
CA LEU A 41 -20.54 -8.31 12.54
C LEU A 41 -21.33 -9.61 12.29
N PRO A 42 -22.66 -9.58 12.42
CA PRO A 42 -23.47 -10.71 12.01
C PRO A 42 -23.05 -11.15 10.62
N THR A 43 -22.81 -12.45 10.42
CA THR A 43 -22.41 -13.04 9.15
C THR A 43 -23.51 -12.96 8.09
N ASP A 44 -24.70 -12.55 8.49
CA ASP A 44 -25.84 -12.31 7.62
C ASP A 44 -25.81 -10.84 7.15
N PRO A 45 -25.65 -10.56 5.84
CA PRO A 45 -25.66 -9.20 5.30
C PRO A 45 -26.97 -8.44 5.55
N GLU A 46 -28.07 -9.15 5.79
CA GLU A 46 -29.38 -8.58 6.09
C GLU A 46 -29.60 -8.32 7.58
N ALA A 47 -28.75 -8.86 8.46
CA ALA A 47 -28.90 -8.70 9.89
C ALA A 47 -28.65 -7.27 10.32
N GLN A 48 -29.68 -6.63 10.87
CA GLN A 48 -29.55 -5.31 11.49
C GLN A 48 -28.84 -5.44 12.83
N LEU A 49 -27.89 -4.55 13.09
CA LEU A 49 -27.26 -4.43 14.40
C LEU A 49 -28.29 -3.93 15.41
N THR A 50 -28.40 -4.62 16.55
CA THR A 50 -29.06 -4.04 17.70
C THR A 50 -28.25 -2.83 18.20
N ARG A 51 -28.89 -1.96 19.00
CA ARG A 51 -28.21 -0.79 19.59
C ARG A 51 -27.00 -1.20 20.45
N GLU A 52 -27.08 -2.32 21.14
CA GLU A 52 -26.00 -2.85 21.98
C GLU A 52 -24.85 -3.38 21.11
N GLN A 53 -25.13 -4.14 20.05
CA GLN A 53 -24.15 -4.63 19.09
C GLN A 53 -23.47 -3.47 18.37
N GLY A 54 -24.23 -2.47 17.92
CA GLY A 54 -23.69 -1.28 17.28
C GLY A 54 -22.76 -0.49 18.21
N ARG A 55 -23.19 -0.27 19.46
CA ARG A 55 -22.34 0.37 20.47
C ARG A 55 -21.03 -0.41 20.67
N ALA A 56 -21.08 -1.72 20.83
CA ALA A 56 -19.91 -2.56 21.01
C ALA A 56 -18.99 -2.55 19.76
N TYR A 57 -19.57 -2.52 18.57
CA TYR A 57 -18.82 -2.43 17.32
C TYR A 57 -18.12 -1.08 17.17
N TYR A 58 -18.80 0.03 17.45
CA TYR A 58 -18.26 1.39 17.31
C TYR A 58 -17.42 1.84 18.51
N ASP A 59 -17.36 1.07 19.61
CA ASP A 59 -16.49 1.37 20.75
C ASP A 59 -14.99 1.39 20.41
N ARG A 60 -14.61 0.80 19.29
CA ARG A 60 -13.24 0.83 18.74
C ARG A 60 -12.89 2.15 18.02
N PHE A 61 -13.82 3.06 17.86
CA PHE A 61 -13.61 4.38 17.27
C PHE A 61 -13.61 5.44 18.35
N VAL A 62 -12.74 6.43 18.26
CA VAL A 62 -12.62 7.50 19.26
C VAL A 62 -13.94 8.27 19.43
N THR A 63 -14.69 8.43 18.35
CA THR A 63 -15.99 9.12 18.37
C THR A 63 -17.17 8.22 18.74
N GLY A 64 -16.94 6.91 18.86
CA GLY A 64 -17.96 5.92 19.23
C GLY A 64 -19.15 5.85 18.29
N ASP A 65 -20.29 5.43 18.80
CA ASP A 65 -21.54 5.21 18.05
C ASP A 65 -22.41 6.47 17.86
N TRP A 66 -21.90 7.68 18.15
CA TRP A 66 -22.63 8.95 18.04
C TRP A 66 -24.02 8.91 18.73
N GLY A 67 -24.11 8.26 19.88
CA GLY A 67 -25.37 8.07 20.60
C GLY A 67 -26.36 7.11 19.94
N GLY A 68 -25.91 6.25 19.04
CA GLY A 68 -26.70 5.27 18.29
C GLY A 68 -26.98 5.67 16.84
N TYR A 69 -26.52 6.84 16.40
CA TYR A 69 -26.74 7.29 15.02
C TYR A 69 -25.91 6.51 14.00
N ARG A 70 -24.66 6.11 14.33
CA ARG A 70 -23.86 5.25 13.43
C ARG A 70 -24.54 3.91 13.20
N THR A 71 -25.00 3.26 14.28
CA THR A 71 -25.78 2.01 14.18
C THR A 71 -27.02 2.19 13.32
N LEU A 72 -27.77 3.29 13.50
CA LEU A 72 -28.96 3.58 12.71
C LEU A 72 -28.65 3.74 11.22
N LEU A 73 -27.59 4.45 10.89
CA LEU A 73 -27.15 4.69 9.51
C LEU A 73 -26.63 3.39 8.86
N HIS A 74 -25.80 2.62 9.58
CA HIS A 74 -25.35 1.30 9.14
C HIS A 74 -26.50 0.36 8.79
N ASN A 75 -27.51 0.29 9.67
CA ASN A 75 -28.71 -0.54 9.43
C ASN A 75 -29.50 -0.09 8.19
N ARG A 76 -29.35 1.17 7.77
CA ARG A 76 -29.92 1.72 6.53
C ARG A 76 -28.99 1.60 5.32
N GLY A 77 -27.78 1.05 5.49
CA GLY A 77 -26.81 0.88 4.41
C GLY A 77 -25.94 2.13 4.17
N ILE A 78 -25.70 2.93 5.18
CA ILE A 78 -24.83 4.12 5.12
C ILE A 78 -23.76 4.01 6.21
N ASP A 79 -22.49 3.89 5.79
CA ASP A 79 -21.35 3.85 6.70
C ASP A 79 -20.39 5.01 6.42
N PHE A 80 -19.90 5.64 7.50
CA PHE A 80 -18.88 6.66 7.46
C PHE A 80 -17.56 6.09 7.98
N ASN A 81 -16.49 6.28 7.21
CA ASN A 81 -15.11 5.96 7.58
C ASN A 81 -14.35 7.27 7.74
N LEU A 82 -13.93 7.57 8.95
CA LEU A 82 -13.19 8.77 9.30
C LEU A 82 -11.93 8.35 10.03
N ASP A 83 -10.76 8.67 9.46
CA ASP A 83 -9.49 8.32 10.04
C ASP A 83 -8.51 9.50 9.96
N TYR A 84 -7.70 9.64 10.98
CA TYR A 84 -6.54 10.51 10.97
C TYR A 84 -5.28 9.71 11.24
N PHE A 85 -4.29 9.92 10.40
CA PHE A 85 -3.02 9.23 10.45
C PHE A 85 -1.89 10.24 10.38
N GLY A 86 -0.97 10.24 11.34
CA GLY A 86 0.14 11.16 11.40
C GLY A 86 1.45 10.43 11.61
N GLU A 87 2.52 10.94 11.02
CA GLU A 87 3.86 10.38 11.13
C GLU A 87 4.88 11.48 11.44
N MET A 88 5.72 11.23 12.42
CA MET A 88 6.84 12.08 12.77
C MET A 88 8.13 11.29 12.70
N ALA A 89 9.11 11.78 11.96
CA ALA A 89 10.42 11.15 11.87
C ALA A 89 11.54 12.14 12.18
N GLY A 90 12.60 11.63 12.80
CA GLY A 90 13.78 12.44 13.14
C GLY A 90 15.09 11.66 13.07
N THR A 91 16.12 12.26 12.45
CA THR A 91 17.46 11.69 12.40
C THR A 91 18.16 11.79 13.74
N LEU A 92 18.52 10.65 14.33
CA LEU A 92 19.39 10.55 15.49
C LEU A 92 20.86 10.49 15.07
N HIS A 93 21.15 9.89 13.90
CA HIS A 93 22.50 9.77 13.35
C HIS A 93 22.46 9.73 11.80
N GLY A 94 23.49 10.26 11.13
CA GLY A 94 23.63 10.28 9.68
C GLY A 94 22.76 11.33 8.98
N GLY A 95 22.61 11.20 7.65
CA GLY A 95 21.76 12.08 6.83
C GLY A 95 22.32 13.47 6.58
N LYS A 96 23.61 13.71 6.84
CA LYS A 96 24.29 15.01 6.71
C LYS A 96 25.52 14.95 5.79
N ASP A 97 25.59 13.96 4.92
CA ASP A 97 26.64 13.86 3.91
C ASP A 97 26.43 14.96 2.83
N ASN A 98 27.28 14.95 1.80
CA ASN A 98 27.22 15.96 0.76
C ASN A 98 27.24 15.34 -0.64
N PHE A 99 26.26 14.45 -0.91
CA PHE A 99 26.08 13.88 -2.24
C PHE A 99 25.39 14.88 -3.18
N SER A 100 25.90 14.97 -4.42
CA SER A 100 25.26 15.77 -5.47
C SER A 100 23.91 15.21 -5.87
N GLY A 101 22.95 16.11 -6.20
CA GLY A 101 21.60 15.75 -6.58
C GLY A 101 20.61 15.68 -5.41
N TYR A 102 21.08 15.88 -4.19
CA TYR A 102 20.24 16.01 -3.01
C TYR A 102 20.18 17.46 -2.53
N PRO A 103 19.11 17.89 -1.86
CA PRO A 103 19.07 19.19 -1.21
C PRO A 103 20.23 19.34 -0.23
N LYS A 104 20.80 20.53 -0.14
CA LYS A 104 21.64 20.84 1.00
C LYS A 104 20.73 20.94 2.21
N GLY A 105 20.98 20.13 3.21
CA GLY A 105 20.20 20.15 4.43
C GLY A 105 20.20 21.57 5.05
N ASN A 106 19.03 22.05 5.45
CA ASN A 106 18.87 23.34 6.15
C ASN A 106 19.13 23.21 7.66
N GLY A 107 19.64 22.06 8.12
CA GLY A 107 19.85 21.75 9.54
C GLY A 107 18.62 21.11 10.22
N GLN A 108 17.48 21.02 9.54
CA GLN A 108 16.29 20.36 10.08
C GLN A 108 16.55 18.85 10.20
N SER A 109 16.26 18.29 11.35
CA SER A 109 16.45 16.87 11.65
C SER A 109 15.15 16.16 12.02
N TRP A 110 14.02 16.85 11.99
CA TRP A 110 12.68 16.33 12.27
C TRP A 110 11.68 16.80 11.24
N SER A 111 10.72 15.97 10.94
CA SER A 111 9.60 16.29 10.05
C SER A 111 8.32 15.65 10.57
N TYR A 112 7.20 16.14 10.10
CA TYR A 112 5.87 15.63 10.38
C TYR A 112 5.02 15.69 9.13
N ASP A 113 4.29 14.62 8.86
CA ASP A 113 3.25 14.59 7.84
C ASP A 113 2.02 13.84 8.33
N ASP A 114 0.90 14.05 7.63
CA ASP A 114 -0.38 13.46 8.00
C ASP A 114 -1.29 13.16 6.80
N GLN A 115 -2.26 12.31 7.08
CA GLN A 115 -3.38 12.03 6.21
C GLN A 115 -4.69 12.03 7.00
N ALA A 116 -5.67 12.83 6.58
CA ALA A 116 -7.05 12.70 6.99
C ALA A 116 -7.84 11.96 5.89
N LEU A 117 -8.68 11.01 6.30
CA LEU A 117 -9.58 10.26 5.42
C LEU A 117 -11.03 10.59 5.78
N PHE A 118 -11.83 10.83 4.75
CA PHE A 118 -13.29 10.96 4.83
C PHE A 118 -13.90 9.97 3.83
N GLY A 119 -14.55 8.94 4.33
CA GLY A 119 -15.14 7.87 3.56
C GLY A 119 -16.63 7.74 3.76
N LEU A 120 -17.33 7.38 2.67
CA LEU A 120 -18.74 7.04 2.65
C LEU A 120 -18.91 5.73 1.89
N ASP A 121 -19.49 4.73 2.54
CA ASP A 121 -19.93 3.48 1.93
C ASP A 121 -21.46 3.41 1.90
N LEU A 122 -22.01 3.07 0.73
CA LEU A 122 -23.43 2.90 0.51
C LEU A 122 -23.72 1.46 0.09
N ASP A 123 -24.55 0.79 0.87
CA ASP A 123 -25.09 -0.55 0.55
C ASP A 123 -26.44 -0.38 -0.15
N PHE A 124 -26.49 -0.66 -1.46
CA PHE A 124 -27.69 -0.48 -2.25
C PHE A 124 -28.75 -1.55 -2.00
N GLN A 125 -28.38 -2.71 -1.45
CA GLN A 125 -29.36 -3.69 -1.03
C GLN A 125 -30.23 -3.14 0.13
N LYS A 126 -29.58 -2.56 1.16
CA LYS A 126 -30.28 -1.94 2.29
C LYS A 126 -31.02 -0.65 1.92
N LEU A 127 -30.43 0.16 1.02
CA LEU A 127 -31.00 1.46 0.63
C LEU A 127 -32.12 1.35 -0.40
N LEU A 128 -31.96 0.46 -1.40
CA LEU A 128 -32.76 0.45 -2.62
C LEU A 128 -33.35 -0.93 -2.97
N GLY A 129 -32.99 -1.97 -2.21
CA GLY A 129 -33.31 -3.36 -2.56
C GLY A 129 -32.51 -3.90 -3.76
N TRP A 130 -31.41 -3.24 -4.13
CA TRP A 130 -30.55 -3.66 -5.25
C TRP A 130 -29.47 -4.62 -4.74
N GLU A 131 -29.70 -5.91 -4.94
CA GLU A 131 -28.84 -6.98 -4.46
C GLU A 131 -27.41 -6.90 -5.02
N GLY A 132 -26.42 -6.99 -4.12
CA GLY A 132 -25.00 -6.99 -4.43
C GLY A 132 -24.43 -5.66 -4.92
N GLY A 133 -25.25 -4.61 -5.05
CA GLY A 133 -24.81 -3.28 -5.45
C GLY A 133 -24.28 -2.48 -4.27
N SER A 134 -23.17 -1.76 -4.44
CA SER A 134 -22.65 -0.80 -3.45
C SER A 134 -21.87 0.34 -4.12
N PHE A 135 -21.66 1.42 -3.37
CA PHE A 135 -20.91 2.58 -3.84
C PHE A 135 -19.99 3.08 -2.73
N GLN A 136 -18.77 3.48 -3.11
CA GLN A 136 -17.78 4.05 -2.20
C GLN A 136 -17.32 5.42 -2.70
N ALA A 137 -17.23 6.37 -1.77
CA ALA A 137 -16.67 7.69 -2.02
C ALA A 137 -15.68 8.05 -0.91
N TYR A 138 -14.38 8.08 -1.23
CA TYR A 138 -13.32 8.37 -0.27
C TYR A 138 -12.51 9.59 -0.71
N PHE A 139 -12.27 10.47 0.22
CA PHE A 139 -11.51 11.69 0.07
C PHE A 139 -10.36 11.67 1.07
N THR A 140 -9.16 11.98 0.61
CA THR A 140 -8.01 12.11 1.48
C THR A 140 -7.42 13.51 1.41
N LYS A 141 -6.90 13.97 2.53
CA LYS A 141 -6.06 15.16 2.62
C LYS A 141 -4.72 14.74 3.18
N ARG A 142 -3.65 15.01 2.45
CA ARG A 142 -2.28 14.88 2.95
C ARG A 142 -1.66 16.25 3.16
N SER A 143 -0.85 16.41 4.21
CA SER A 143 -0.11 17.63 4.54
C SER A 143 1.23 17.30 5.19
N GLY A 144 2.06 18.34 5.41
CA GLY A 144 3.35 18.20 6.06
C GLY A 144 4.53 17.95 5.11
N ASP A 145 5.64 17.57 5.68
CA ASP A 145 6.95 17.42 5.03
C ASP A 145 7.59 16.09 5.40
N SER A 146 8.29 15.46 4.45
CA SER A 146 9.08 14.24 4.71
C SER A 146 10.49 14.56 5.19
N LEU A 147 10.98 13.78 6.13
CA LEU A 147 12.38 13.84 6.58
C LEU A 147 13.38 13.67 5.43
N GLY A 148 13.02 12.90 4.40
CA GLY A 148 13.85 12.72 3.20
C GLY A 148 14.15 13.99 2.41
N GLN A 149 13.38 15.07 2.62
CA GLN A 149 13.68 16.40 2.03
C GLN A 149 14.85 17.11 2.71
N TYR A 150 15.19 16.71 3.91
CA TYR A 150 16.19 17.36 4.77
C TYR A 150 17.44 16.51 4.97
N THR A 151 17.46 15.26 4.50
CA THR A 151 18.59 14.34 4.61
C THR A 151 19.40 14.28 3.32
N ASN A 152 20.71 14.14 3.45
CA ASN A 152 21.62 13.92 2.33
C ASN A 152 22.58 12.76 2.68
N PRO A 153 22.49 11.63 1.94
CA PRO A 153 21.43 11.34 0.97
C PRO A 153 20.12 10.94 1.66
N ALA A 154 19.00 11.18 0.99
CA ALA A 154 17.73 10.56 1.37
C ALA A 154 17.74 9.06 1.01
N PRO A 155 17.01 8.21 1.75
CA PRO A 155 16.89 6.79 1.39
C PRO A 155 16.13 6.60 0.08
N LEU A 156 16.23 5.40 -0.49
CA LEU A 156 15.52 5.03 -1.72
C LEU A 156 13.99 4.93 -1.49
N GLN A 157 13.58 4.50 -0.31
CA GLN A 157 12.19 4.54 0.16
C GLN A 157 12.07 5.55 1.30
N GLN A 158 10.91 6.15 1.44
CA GLN A 158 10.68 7.21 2.44
C GLN A 158 10.69 6.65 3.86
N TYR A 159 11.12 7.46 4.82
CA TYR A 159 11.03 7.13 6.26
C TYR A 159 9.57 7.06 6.72
N GLN A 160 8.72 7.93 6.16
CA GLN A 160 7.32 8.15 6.47
C GLN A 160 6.46 7.75 5.27
N GLU A 161 5.61 6.74 5.43
CA GLU A 161 4.85 6.16 4.30
C GLU A 161 3.77 7.09 3.77
N VAL A 162 3.21 7.92 4.64
CA VAL A 162 2.08 8.80 4.32
C VAL A 162 2.50 9.97 3.44
N TYR A 163 3.77 10.37 3.48
CA TYR A 163 4.23 11.49 2.68
C TYR A 163 4.10 11.23 1.18
N GLY A 164 3.75 12.27 0.43
CA GLY A 164 3.80 12.28 -1.03
C GLY A 164 2.46 12.36 -1.72
N ARG A 165 2.53 12.15 -3.04
CA ARG A 165 1.37 12.28 -3.93
C ARG A 165 0.73 13.68 -3.92
N GLY A 166 1.56 14.75 -3.67
CA GLY A 166 1.22 16.15 -3.85
C GLY A 166 0.79 16.90 -2.60
N GLN A 167 0.70 16.28 -1.44
CA GLN A 167 0.31 16.93 -0.17
C GLN A 167 -0.93 17.81 -0.34
N THR A 168 -2.02 17.23 -0.82
CA THR A 168 -3.24 17.94 -1.24
C THR A 168 -4.49 17.09 -0.95
N TRP A 169 -5.66 17.66 -1.15
CA TRP A 169 -6.91 16.90 -1.21
C TRP A 169 -6.98 16.06 -2.47
N ARG A 170 -7.55 14.85 -2.36
CA ARG A 170 -7.81 13.97 -3.50
C ARG A 170 -9.13 13.25 -3.34
N ILE A 171 -9.82 13.02 -4.47
CA ILE A 171 -10.80 11.94 -4.57
C ILE A 171 -9.99 10.65 -4.71
N THR A 172 -9.89 9.91 -3.62
CA THR A 172 -9.09 8.68 -3.56
C THR A 172 -9.86 7.51 -4.11
N THR A 173 -11.16 7.43 -3.83
CA THR A 173 -12.04 6.41 -4.40
C THR A 173 -13.38 7.06 -4.75
N LEU A 174 -13.90 6.75 -5.93
CA LEU A 174 -15.27 7.05 -6.33
C LEU A 174 -15.72 5.89 -7.20
N MET A 175 -16.29 4.85 -6.59
CA MET A 175 -16.39 3.53 -7.20
C MET A 175 -17.75 2.90 -6.96
N PHE A 176 -18.33 2.39 -8.03
CA PHE A 176 -19.44 1.44 -7.98
C PHE A 176 -18.89 0.01 -7.94
N LYS A 177 -19.50 -0.83 -7.11
CA LYS A 177 -19.21 -2.26 -7.00
C LYS A 177 -20.49 -3.07 -7.14
N GLN A 178 -20.42 -4.16 -7.89
CA GLN A 178 -21.50 -5.13 -8.06
C GLN A 178 -20.99 -6.55 -7.85
N ASN A 179 -21.60 -7.26 -6.93
CA ASN A 179 -21.41 -8.69 -6.75
C ASN A 179 -22.46 -9.46 -7.55
N PHE A 180 -22.06 -10.57 -8.15
CA PHE A 180 -22.91 -11.45 -8.93
C PHE A 180 -22.75 -12.89 -8.44
N PHE A 181 -23.82 -13.67 -8.60
CA PHE A 181 -23.83 -15.11 -8.35
C PHE A 181 -23.40 -15.48 -6.92
N GLY A 182 -23.90 -14.75 -5.92
CA GLY A 182 -23.55 -14.98 -4.53
C GLY A 182 -22.05 -14.78 -4.26
N ASP A 183 -21.48 -13.67 -4.73
CA ASP A 183 -20.05 -13.29 -4.59
C ASP A 183 -19.04 -14.15 -5.37
N VAL A 184 -19.47 -14.96 -6.32
CA VAL A 184 -18.54 -15.63 -7.24
C VAL A 184 -17.80 -14.63 -8.10
N LEU A 185 -18.47 -13.56 -8.53
CA LEU A 185 -17.90 -12.50 -9.35
C LEU A 185 -18.16 -11.13 -8.71
N GLU A 186 -17.09 -10.39 -8.43
CA GLU A 186 -17.13 -8.98 -8.04
C GLU A 186 -16.64 -8.13 -9.21
N TRP A 187 -17.41 -7.11 -9.56
CA TRP A 187 -17.04 -6.12 -10.57
C TRP A 187 -17.01 -4.72 -9.95
N LYS A 188 -15.97 -3.97 -10.28
CA LYS A 188 -15.79 -2.58 -9.86
C LYS A 188 -15.59 -1.67 -11.07
N LEU A 189 -16.11 -0.44 -10.96
CA LEU A 189 -15.97 0.60 -11.98
C LEU A 189 -15.90 1.98 -11.32
N GLY A 190 -14.93 2.80 -11.70
CA GLY A 190 -14.84 4.17 -11.22
C GLY A 190 -13.41 4.71 -11.10
N LEU A 191 -13.20 5.64 -10.17
CA LEU A 191 -11.89 6.10 -9.74
C LEU A 191 -11.37 5.20 -8.64
N ILE A 192 -10.32 4.43 -8.93
CA ILE A 192 -9.77 3.39 -8.07
C ILE A 192 -8.25 3.53 -8.02
N PRO A 193 -7.61 3.58 -6.85
CA PRO A 193 -6.15 3.44 -6.74
C PRO A 193 -5.76 1.98 -7.01
N ILE A 194 -4.82 1.74 -7.92
CA ILE A 194 -4.45 0.36 -8.27
C ILE A 194 -3.96 -0.46 -7.07
N GLY A 195 -3.21 0.18 -6.16
CA GLY A 195 -2.71 -0.46 -4.94
C GLY A 195 -3.80 -0.83 -3.92
N GLN A 196 -5.05 -0.41 -4.11
CA GLN A 196 -6.17 -0.85 -3.27
C GLN A 196 -6.52 -2.31 -3.54
N ASP A 197 -6.41 -2.76 -4.77
CA ASP A 197 -6.86 -4.08 -5.19
C ASP A 197 -5.72 -5.00 -5.66
N PHE A 198 -4.58 -4.45 -6.12
CA PHE A 198 -3.50 -5.22 -6.73
C PHE A 198 -2.13 -4.88 -6.12
N GLY A 199 -1.31 -5.90 -5.88
CA GLY A 199 0.05 -5.75 -5.35
C GLY A 199 0.10 -5.10 -3.97
N ASN A 200 -0.92 -5.29 -3.19
CA ASN A 200 -1.16 -4.64 -1.92
C ASN A 200 -0.50 -5.41 -0.76
N PHE A 201 0.13 -4.66 0.16
CA PHE A 201 0.73 -5.20 1.38
C PHE A 201 0.50 -4.26 2.58
N TYR A 202 -0.76 -3.88 2.84
CA TYR A 202 -1.12 -2.94 3.91
C TYR A 202 -1.33 -3.57 5.29
N LYS A 203 -1.00 -4.84 5.48
CA LYS A 203 -1.32 -5.57 6.72
C LYS A 203 -0.29 -5.42 7.83
N VAL A 204 0.80 -4.71 7.56
CA VAL A 204 1.90 -4.54 8.53
C VAL A 204 2.02 -3.08 8.93
N PRO A 205 2.07 -2.80 10.23
CA PRO A 205 2.02 -1.44 10.76
C PRO A 205 3.42 -0.82 10.88
N PHE A 206 4.21 -0.79 9.80
CA PHE A 206 5.52 -0.15 9.77
C PHE A 206 5.40 1.28 9.23
N GLU A 207 6.27 2.18 9.66
CA GLU A 207 6.32 3.56 9.20
C GLU A 207 7.12 3.70 7.90
N ASN A 208 8.22 2.95 7.76
CA ASN A 208 9.04 3.05 6.55
C ASN A 208 8.33 2.47 5.31
N LEU A 209 8.31 3.24 4.24
CA LEU A 209 7.65 2.87 2.98
C LEU A 209 8.18 1.56 2.36
N THR A 210 9.37 1.07 2.76
CA THR A 210 9.88 -0.22 2.32
C THR A 210 8.94 -1.36 2.68
N PHE A 211 8.29 -1.30 3.85
CA PHE A 211 7.53 -2.42 4.42
C PHE A 211 6.02 -2.31 4.24
N THR A 212 5.53 -1.22 3.69
CA THR A 212 4.11 -0.89 3.64
C THR A 212 3.66 -0.51 2.24
N SER A 213 2.35 -0.28 2.08
CA SER A 213 1.74 0.20 0.84
C SER A 213 1.73 -0.81 -0.32
N GLY A 214 1.34 -0.38 -1.50
CA GLY A 214 1.34 -1.19 -2.72
C GLY A 214 2.74 -1.38 -3.27
N THR A 215 3.33 -2.53 -3.02
CA THR A 215 4.73 -2.83 -3.31
C THR A 215 5.10 -2.63 -4.78
N THR A 216 4.22 -3.00 -5.71
CA THR A 216 4.44 -2.76 -7.15
C THR A 216 4.60 -1.29 -7.48
N GLY A 217 3.79 -0.41 -6.88
CA GLY A 217 3.89 1.04 -7.09
C GLY A 217 5.10 1.68 -6.45
N ASN A 218 5.61 1.13 -5.35
CA ASN A 218 6.82 1.63 -4.70
C ASN A 218 8.07 1.39 -5.55
N VAL A 219 8.13 0.27 -6.26
CA VAL A 219 9.26 -0.12 -7.11
C VAL A 219 9.09 0.35 -8.55
N ALA A 220 7.91 0.17 -9.13
CA ALA A 220 7.61 0.57 -10.51
C ALA A 220 7.59 2.10 -10.71
N GLY A 221 7.53 2.87 -9.63
CA GLY A 221 7.58 4.33 -9.69
C GLY A 221 6.38 4.93 -10.42
N TYR A 222 6.62 5.54 -11.60
CA TYR A 222 5.57 6.22 -12.37
C TYR A 222 4.64 5.31 -13.13
N SER A 223 4.94 4.05 -13.28
CA SER A 223 4.09 3.14 -14.03
C SER A 223 2.86 2.70 -13.25
N GLN A 224 2.85 2.91 -11.93
CA GLN A 224 1.69 2.61 -11.09
C GLN A 224 1.42 3.72 -10.05
N PHE A 225 0.16 4.05 -9.87
CA PHE A 225 -0.26 5.06 -8.90
C PHE A 225 -0.89 4.37 -7.68
N ASN A 226 -0.19 4.45 -6.56
CA ASN A 226 -0.70 3.97 -5.28
C ASN A 226 -1.63 5.00 -4.63
N TRP A 227 -2.31 4.55 -3.58
CA TRP A 227 -3.03 5.40 -2.65
C TRP A 227 -2.24 6.68 -2.30
N PRO A 228 -2.85 7.86 -2.29
CA PRO A 228 -4.27 8.17 -2.51
C PRO A 228 -4.59 8.61 -3.96
N VAL A 229 -3.79 8.27 -4.95
CA VAL A 229 -4.00 8.64 -6.35
C VAL A 229 -4.85 7.59 -7.05
N SER A 230 -6.07 7.97 -7.41
CA SER A 230 -6.99 7.14 -8.18
C SER A 230 -6.81 7.30 -9.69
N GLN A 231 -7.30 6.32 -10.43
CA GLN A 231 -7.34 6.27 -11.88
C GLN A 231 -8.73 5.79 -12.31
N TRP A 232 -9.23 6.24 -13.47
CA TRP A 232 -10.39 5.61 -14.07
C TRP A 232 -10.07 4.16 -14.37
N ALA A 233 -10.84 3.25 -13.79
CA ALA A 233 -10.55 1.84 -13.82
C ALA A 233 -11.81 0.99 -13.80
N THR A 234 -11.64 -0.24 -14.27
CA THR A 234 -12.55 -1.35 -14.01
C THR A 234 -11.73 -2.57 -13.60
N ASP A 235 -12.21 -3.33 -12.65
CA ASP A 235 -11.61 -4.60 -12.28
C ASP A 235 -12.66 -5.68 -12.01
N LEU A 236 -12.21 -6.92 -12.13
CA LEU A 236 -12.97 -8.12 -11.88
C LEU A 236 -12.22 -8.99 -10.88
N ARG A 237 -12.92 -9.48 -9.89
CA ARG A 237 -12.48 -10.52 -8.99
C ARG A 237 -13.36 -11.76 -9.19
N ILE A 238 -12.74 -12.90 -9.44
CA ILE A 238 -13.41 -14.19 -9.60
C ILE A 238 -12.99 -15.08 -8.44
N ASN A 239 -13.91 -15.39 -7.55
CA ASN A 239 -13.69 -16.30 -6.44
C ASN A 239 -13.84 -17.74 -6.93
N LEU A 240 -12.70 -18.40 -7.22
CA LEU A 240 -12.67 -19.79 -7.70
C LEU A 240 -13.04 -20.79 -6.60
N THR A 241 -12.67 -20.45 -5.37
CA THR A 241 -13.04 -21.16 -4.15
C THR A 241 -13.25 -20.15 -3.01
N ARG A 242 -13.63 -20.62 -1.82
CA ARG A 242 -13.71 -19.76 -0.62
C ARG A 242 -12.37 -19.11 -0.22
N THR A 243 -11.26 -19.65 -0.69
CA THR A 243 -9.91 -19.21 -0.30
C THR A 243 -9.05 -18.76 -1.47
N LEU A 244 -9.47 -19.00 -2.71
CA LEU A 244 -8.68 -18.68 -3.90
C LEU A 244 -9.49 -17.80 -4.84
N ALA A 245 -8.91 -16.65 -5.19
CA ALA A 245 -9.47 -15.72 -6.17
C ALA A 245 -8.44 -15.36 -7.25
N VAL A 246 -8.94 -15.03 -8.42
CA VAL A 246 -8.17 -14.39 -9.50
C VAL A 246 -8.77 -13.01 -9.73
N LYS A 247 -7.91 -12.01 -9.86
CA LYS A 247 -8.30 -10.63 -10.16
C LYS A 247 -7.67 -10.19 -11.47
N ILE A 248 -8.38 -9.40 -12.24
CA ILE A 248 -7.86 -8.72 -13.43
C ILE A 248 -8.40 -7.30 -13.46
N GLY A 249 -7.53 -6.33 -13.74
CA GLY A 249 -7.89 -4.92 -13.81
C GLY A 249 -7.48 -4.26 -15.11
N LEU A 250 -8.18 -3.19 -15.45
CA LEU A 250 -7.83 -2.26 -16.52
C LEU A 250 -7.89 -0.85 -15.96
N PHE A 251 -6.71 -0.24 -15.80
CA PHE A 251 -6.54 1.10 -15.22
C PHE A 251 -6.05 2.05 -16.31
N ALA A 252 -6.77 3.12 -16.55
CA ALA A 252 -6.33 4.15 -17.48
C ALA A 252 -5.07 4.84 -16.96
N PHE A 253 -4.15 5.20 -17.86
CA PHE A 253 -2.90 5.85 -17.50
C PHE A 253 -2.90 7.30 -17.98
N ASN A 254 -2.69 8.23 -17.04
CA ASN A 254 -2.50 9.64 -17.31
C ASN A 254 -1.62 10.27 -16.22
N ASN A 255 -0.42 10.73 -16.59
CA ASN A 255 0.52 11.35 -15.66
C ASN A 255 -0.01 12.60 -14.95
N TYR A 256 -1.04 13.24 -15.49
CA TYR A 256 -1.62 14.43 -14.88
C TYR A 256 -2.31 14.14 -13.55
N TRP A 257 -2.83 12.93 -13.36
CA TRP A 257 -3.53 12.56 -12.13
C TRP A 257 -2.63 12.56 -10.87
N ILE A 258 -1.32 12.38 -11.02
CA ILE A 258 -0.39 12.48 -9.88
C ILE A 258 -0.06 13.93 -9.51
N SER A 259 -0.33 14.89 -10.39
CA SER A 259 -0.07 16.31 -10.14
C SER A 259 -0.84 16.81 -8.92
N ARG A 260 -0.20 17.70 -8.15
CA ARG A 260 -0.87 18.41 -7.05
C ARG A 260 -2.09 19.19 -7.52
N ASP A 261 -2.04 19.75 -8.74
CA ASP A 261 -3.07 20.59 -9.33
C ASP A 261 -4.31 19.80 -9.79
N TYR A 262 -4.23 18.46 -9.79
CA TYR A 262 -5.40 17.63 -10.12
C TYR A 262 -6.47 17.72 -9.03
N TYR A 263 -6.08 17.77 -7.75
CA TYR A 263 -6.95 18.06 -6.62
C TYR A 263 -8.23 17.18 -6.58
N LEU A 264 -9.42 17.76 -6.35
CA LEU A 264 -10.72 17.06 -6.30
C LEU A 264 -11.39 16.98 -7.69
N ARG A 265 -10.64 16.62 -8.73
CA ARG A 265 -11.16 16.51 -10.11
C ARG A 265 -11.48 15.06 -10.44
N VAL A 266 -12.43 14.91 -11.36
CA VAL A 266 -12.84 13.59 -11.91
C VAL A 266 -12.57 13.52 -13.42
N ASP A 267 -12.22 14.63 -14.07
CA ASP A 267 -11.96 14.67 -15.51
C ASP A 267 -10.62 14.01 -15.88
N ASN A 268 -10.41 13.83 -17.16
CA ASN A 268 -9.21 13.23 -17.72
C ASN A 268 -8.50 14.22 -18.67
N PRO A 269 -7.81 15.24 -18.14
CA PRO A 269 -7.18 16.27 -18.93
C PRO A 269 -6.08 15.69 -19.82
N GLY A 270 -6.12 16.04 -21.11
CA GLY A 270 -5.18 15.51 -22.10
C GLY A 270 -5.44 14.06 -22.54
N GLY A 271 -6.46 13.42 -21.97
CA GLY A 271 -6.87 12.07 -22.33
C GLY A 271 -5.98 10.95 -21.74
N THR A 272 -6.34 9.73 -22.02
CA THR A 272 -5.60 8.52 -21.62
C THR A 272 -4.42 8.29 -22.56
N SER A 273 -3.22 8.14 -22.01
CA SER A 273 -1.99 7.87 -22.76
C SER A 273 -1.62 6.39 -22.85
N GLY A 274 -2.31 5.53 -22.11
CA GLY A 274 -2.10 4.09 -22.04
C GLY A 274 -2.97 3.45 -20.98
N ALA A 275 -2.69 2.20 -20.66
CA ALA A 275 -3.38 1.46 -19.62
C ALA A 275 -2.40 0.58 -18.83
N ILE A 276 -2.71 0.37 -17.55
CA ILE A 276 -2.07 -0.63 -16.70
C ILE A 276 -3.04 -1.80 -16.58
N ILE A 277 -2.53 -3.00 -16.78
CA ILE A 277 -3.30 -4.25 -16.76
C ILE A 277 -2.65 -5.19 -15.73
N PRO A 278 -3.08 -5.14 -14.47
CA PRO A 278 -2.67 -6.10 -13.46
C PRO A 278 -3.51 -7.38 -13.53
N VAL A 279 -2.86 -8.50 -13.21
CA VAL A 279 -3.50 -9.79 -12.93
C VAL A 279 -2.95 -10.31 -11.63
N GLU A 280 -3.81 -10.73 -10.71
CA GLU A 280 -3.40 -11.20 -9.39
C GLU A 280 -4.08 -12.53 -9.04
N ILE A 281 -3.30 -13.43 -8.48
CA ILE A 281 -3.78 -14.61 -7.75
C ILE A 281 -3.73 -14.25 -6.27
N ASN A 282 -4.88 -14.30 -5.60
CA ASN A 282 -5.01 -14.07 -4.16
C ASN A 282 -5.47 -15.38 -3.50
N TRP A 283 -4.63 -15.94 -2.64
CA TRP A 283 -4.94 -17.16 -1.90
C TRP A 283 -4.94 -16.86 -0.40
N LYS A 284 -6.03 -17.21 0.28
CA LYS A 284 -6.24 -17.05 1.72
C LYS A 284 -6.26 -18.43 2.41
N PRO A 285 -5.10 -19.11 2.54
CA PRO A 285 -5.04 -20.41 3.17
C PRO A 285 -5.34 -20.34 4.67
N LYS A 286 -5.86 -21.47 5.20
CA LYS A 286 -5.78 -21.79 6.63
C LYS A 286 -4.79 -22.92 6.79
N LEU A 287 -3.58 -22.60 7.25
CA LEU A 287 -2.54 -23.62 7.44
C LEU A 287 -2.66 -24.24 8.84
N HIS A 288 -2.55 -25.57 8.90
CA HIS A 288 -2.52 -26.27 10.18
C HIS A 288 -1.14 -26.15 10.81
N ILE A 289 -0.97 -25.26 11.79
CA ILE A 289 0.30 -24.95 12.45
C ILE A 289 0.12 -25.13 13.96
N PHE A 290 0.97 -25.94 14.59
CA PHE A 290 0.91 -26.23 16.03
C PHE A 290 -0.49 -26.62 16.54
N GLY A 291 -1.21 -27.46 15.77
CA GLY A 291 -2.54 -27.96 16.14
C GLY A 291 -3.68 -26.97 15.97
N LYS A 292 -3.48 -25.84 15.27
CA LYS A 292 -4.49 -24.81 14.97
C LYS A 292 -4.51 -24.45 13.49
N ASP A 293 -5.70 -24.19 12.96
CA ASP A 293 -5.87 -23.69 11.60
C ASP A 293 -5.72 -22.17 11.61
N LEU A 294 -4.58 -21.69 11.13
CA LEU A 294 -4.19 -20.28 11.20
C LEU A 294 -4.28 -19.62 9.82
N PRO A 295 -4.87 -18.43 9.75
CA PRO A 295 -5.09 -17.74 8.48
C PRO A 295 -3.79 -17.21 7.89
N GLY A 296 -3.76 -17.17 6.56
CA GLY A 296 -2.74 -16.48 5.78
C GLY A 296 -3.37 -15.74 4.61
N GLU A 297 -2.55 -14.93 3.94
CA GLU A 297 -2.88 -14.34 2.66
C GLU A 297 -1.63 -14.25 1.80
N TRP A 298 -1.69 -14.88 0.63
CA TRP A 298 -0.58 -15.00 -0.30
C TRP A 298 -1.03 -14.42 -1.64
N ASN A 299 -0.28 -13.44 -2.13
CA ASN A 299 -0.61 -12.74 -3.38
C ASN A 299 0.52 -12.90 -4.38
N PHE A 300 0.16 -13.11 -5.62
CA PHE A 300 1.07 -13.02 -6.75
C PHE A 300 0.46 -12.15 -7.82
N THR A 301 1.05 -10.99 -8.06
CA THR A 301 0.58 -9.99 -9.02
C THR A 301 1.58 -9.84 -10.14
N ILE A 302 1.11 -9.88 -11.37
CA ILE A 302 1.87 -9.44 -12.56
C ILE A 302 1.17 -8.22 -13.15
N TYR A 303 1.92 -7.31 -13.76
CA TYR A 303 1.33 -6.19 -14.47
C TYR A 303 2.07 -5.87 -15.77
N GLY A 304 1.34 -5.30 -16.72
CA GLY A 304 1.88 -4.65 -17.90
C GLY A 304 1.30 -3.25 -18.05
N ASN A 305 2.11 -2.31 -18.51
CA ASN A 305 1.70 -0.95 -18.82
C ASN A 305 1.95 -0.68 -20.30
N THR A 306 0.94 -0.19 -21.01
CA THR A 306 1.03 0.08 -22.46
C THR A 306 1.51 1.49 -22.79
N ASN A 307 1.63 2.37 -21.79
CA ASN A 307 2.09 3.74 -22.00
C ASN A 307 3.58 3.79 -22.38
N ASN A 308 3.96 4.78 -23.18
CA ASN A 308 5.36 5.03 -23.48
C ASN A 308 6.10 5.54 -22.24
N GLN A 309 7.02 4.70 -21.74
CA GLN A 309 7.84 5.01 -20.58
C GLN A 309 9.18 5.61 -21.01
N GLN A 310 9.69 6.52 -20.20
CA GLN A 310 11.05 6.99 -20.34
C GLN A 310 12.00 6.04 -19.62
N THR A 311 13.24 5.91 -20.13
CA THR A 311 14.27 5.19 -19.39
C THR A 311 14.54 5.88 -18.05
N THR A 312 15.05 5.11 -17.11
CA THR A 312 15.25 5.50 -15.71
C THR A 312 16.17 6.68 -15.49
N GLY A 313 17.02 7.01 -16.45
CA GLY A 313 17.74 8.29 -16.40
C GLY A 313 16.81 9.51 -16.52
N ALA A 314 15.60 9.29 -17.02
CA ALA A 314 14.55 10.29 -17.19
C ALA A 314 13.47 10.24 -16.14
N ALA A 315 13.49 9.31 -15.21
CA ALA A 315 12.55 9.29 -14.14
C ALA A 315 12.63 10.62 -13.38
N LYS A 316 11.92 11.61 -13.95
CA LYS A 316 11.47 12.72 -13.16
C LYS A 316 10.68 12.05 -12.06
N SER A 317 11.28 11.93 -10.90
CA SER A 317 10.50 11.52 -9.76
C SER A 317 9.34 12.50 -9.68
N TRP A 318 8.18 12.04 -9.24
CA TRP A 318 7.09 12.91 -8.80
C TRP A 318 7.56 13.93 -7.74
N LEU A 319 8.80 13.82 -7.26
CA LEU A 319 9.57 14.75 -6.41
C LEU A 319 10.45 15.72 -7.25
N GLY A 320 10.38 15.70 -8.58
CA GLY A 320 11.24 16.50 -9.44
C GLY A 320 12.25 15.67 -10.23
N SER A 321 13.51 15.74 -9.91
CA SER A 321 14.54 14.81 -10.39
C SER A 321 14.65 13.67 -9.39
N ALA A 322 14.81 12.43 -9.85
CA ALA A 322 15.14 11.36 -8.93
C ALA A 322 16.44 11.73 -8.18
N PRO A 323 16.44 11.74 -6.84
CA PRO A 323 17.62 12.12 -6.09
C PRO A 323 18.83 11.30 -6.52
N GLY A 324 19.99 11.94 -6.68
CA GLY A 324 21.21 11.29 -7.12
C GLY A 324 21.30 10.97 -8.63
N VAL A 325 20.23 11.19 -9.41
CA VAL A 325 20.27 11.03 -10.87
C VAL A 325 20.69 12.37 -11.51
N PRO A 326 21.79 12.41 -12.26
CA PRO A 326 22.25 13.64 -12.90
C PRO A 326 21.23 14.18 -13.89
N PRO A 327 21.07 15.51 -13.99
CA PRO A 327 20.23 16.13 -15.02
C PRO A 327 20.71 15.74 -16.43
N GLY A 328 19.76 15.49 -17.33
CA GLY A 328 20.08 15.21 -18.74
C GLY A 328 20.42 13.77 -19.08
N LEU A 329 20.38 12.84 -18.13
CA LEU A 329 20.40 11.40 -18.43
C LEU A 329 19.08 10.90 -19.04
N LEU A 330 18.33 11.81 -19.64
CA LEU A 330 17.08 11.53 -20.34
C LEU A 330 17.36 10.60 -21.52
N GLY A 331 17.10 9.33 -21.28
CA GLY A 331 17.33 8.31 -22.27
C GLY A 331 16.18 8.14 -23.27
N SER A 332 16.25 7.08 -24.02
CA SER A 332 15.25 6.67 -24.98
C SER A 332 13.90 6.41 -24.29
N ARG A 333 12.82 6.55 -25.04
CA ARG A 333 11.49 6.10 -24.62
C ARG A 333 11.32 4.64 -24.99
N PHE A 334 10.70 3.88 -24.10
CA PHE A 334 10.26 2.51 -24.36
C PHE A 334 8.73 2.46 -24.42
N SER A 335 8.22 1.61 -25.30
CA SER A 335 6.80 1.31 -25.32
C SER A 335 6.50 0.30 -24.22
N GLY A 336 5.81 0.79 -23.20
CA GLY A 336 5.38 -0.01 -22.07
C GLY A 336 6.47 -0.41 -21.08
N ASP A 337 6.02 -0.95 -19.97
CA ASP A 337 6.84 -1.62 -18.97
C ASP A 337 6.04 -2.77 -18.32
N TYR A 338 6.70 -3.55 -17.48
CA TYR A 338 6.09 -4.69 -16.81
C TYR A 338 6.84 -5.04 -15.53
N GLY A 339 6.18 -5.81 -14.68
CA GLY A 339 6.77 -6.30 -13.45
C GLY A 339 5.87 -7.28 -12.71
N TYR A 340 6.31 -7.67 -11.54
CA TYR A 340 5.53 -8.53 -10.66
C TYR A 340 5.81 -8.24 -9.19
N ALA A 341 4.89 -8.66 -8.32
CA ALA A 341 5.07 -8.74 -6.88
C ALA A 341 4.54 -10.07 -6.35
N ALA A 342 5.25 -10.64 -5.39
CA ALA A 342 4.79 -11.77 -4.61
C ALA A 342 4.83 -11.38 -3.14
N SER A 343 3.77 -11.65 -2.39
CA SER A 343 3.71 -11.35 -0.97
C SER A 343 3.05 -12.48 -0.18
N ILE A 344 3.55 -12.70 1.02
CA ILE A 344 3.06 -13.71 1.96
C ILE A 344 2.85 -13.03 3.30
N TRP A 345 1.68 -13.23 3.85
CA TRP A 345 1.32 -12.92 5.23
C TRP A 345 0.76 -14.19 5.86
N GLN A 346 1.31 -14.65 6.99
CA GLN A 346 0.89 -15.89 7.62
C GLN A 346 0.95 -15.79 9.14
N GLN A 347 -0.21 -15.91 9.78
CA GLN A 347 -0.25 -16.09 11.22
C GLN A 347 0.31 -17.47 11.58
N VAL A 348 1.23 -17.53 12.54
CA VAL A 348 1.91 -18.78 12.94
C VAL A 348 1.61 -19.18 14.38
N THR A 349 1.06 -18.28 15.21
CA THR A 349 0.54 -18.62 16.53
C THR A 349 -0.77 -17.90 16.82
N ALA A 350 -1.63 -18.51 17.65
CA ALA A 350 -2.83 -17.91 18.21
C ALA A 350 -3.00 -18.40 19.66
N PRO A 351 -2.31 -17.78 20.64
CA PRO A 351 -2.26 -18.30 22.00
C PRO A 351 -3.60 -18.21 22.73
N ASP A 352 -4.43 -17.20 22.44
CA ASP A 352 -5.71 -16.98 23.09
C ASP A 352 -6.87 -17.43 22.19
N PRO A 353 -7.62 -18.50 22.57
CA PRO A 353 -8.75 -18.98 21.79
C PRO A 353 -9.89 -17.95 21.65
N ASN A 354 -10.05 -17.05 22.63
CA ASN A 354 -11.08 -16.01 22.61
C ASN A 354 -10.68 -14.81 21.74
N ARG A 355 -9.42 -14.72 21.35
CA ARG A 355 -8.86 -13.68 20.51
C ARG A 355 -7.96 -14.29 19.43
N PRO A 356 -8.57 -14.92 18.41
CA PRO A 356 -7.84 -15.70 17.40
C PRO A 356 -6.86 -14.88 16.55
N LYS A 357 -7.01 -13.57 16.52
CA LYS A 357 -6.08 -12.66 15.80
C LYS A 357 -4.80 -12.37 16.62
N THR A 358 -4.74 -12.69 17.92
CA THR A 358 -3.51 -12.50 18.73
C THR A 358 -2.44 -13.52 18.38
N GLY A 359 -1.19 -13.11 18.51
CA GLY A 359 -0.05 -14.00 18.29
C GLY A 359 0.92 -13.49 17.23
N LEU A 360 1.84 -14.37 16.87
CA LEU A 360 2.91 -14.09 15.92
C LEU A 360 2.43 -14.26 14.49
N THR A 361 2.73 -13.27 13.66
CA THR A 361 2.56 -13.30 12.19
C THR A 361 3.91 -13.09 11.53
N LEU A 362 4.20 -13.88 10.51
CA LEU A 362 5.36 -13.71 9.62
C LEU A 362 4.89 -13.16 8.30
N PHE A 363 5.75 -12.34 7.67
CA PHE A 363 5.47 -11.80 6.34
C PHE A 363 6.74 -11.70 5.50
N ALA A 364 6.56 -11.73 4.19
CA ALA A 364 7.62 -11.48 3.23
C ALA A 364 7.03 -10.91 1.93
N SER A 365 7.82 -10.13 1.22
CA SER A 365 7.48 -9.62 -0.11
C SER A 365 8.69 -9.59 -1.02
N HIS A 366 8.46 -9.86 -2.29
CA HIS A 366 9.43 -9.75 -3.37
C HIS A 366 8.79 -9.00 -4.53
N THR A 367 9.34 -7.88 -4.93
CA THR A 367 8.83 -7.06 -6.04
C THR A 367 9.94 -6.80 -7.05
N TRP A 368 9.62 -6.99 -8.32
CA TRP A 368 10.51 -6.69 -9.42
C TRP A 368 9.81 -5.86 -10.48
N ALA A 369 10.51 -4.85 -11.01
CA ALA A 369 10.03 -3.97 -12.07
C ALA A 369 11.06 -3.92 -13.23
N ASP A 370 10.60 -3.52 -14.40
CA ASP A 370 11.43 -3.41 -15.61
C ASP A 370 12.63 -2.46 -15.35
N PRO A 371 13.87 -2.98 -15.37
CA PRO A 371 15.05 -2.18 -15.04
C PRO A 371 15.36 -1.08 -16.08
N ARG A 372 14.66 -1.08 -17.23
CA ARG A 372 14.80 -0.03 -18.24
C ARG A 372 14.07 1.24 -17.84
N THR A 373 13.02 1.13 -17.03
CA THR A 373 12.09 2.21 -16.69
C THR A 373 12.00 2.51 -15.20
N ALA A 374 12.33 1.57 -14.32
CA ALA A 374 12.31 1.74 -12.88
C ALA A 374 13.65 2.25 -12.32
N LEU A 375 13.63 3.21 -11.39
CA LEU A 375 14.84 3.63 -10.65
C LEU A 375 15.32 2.48 -9.76
N GLN A 376 14.44 1.96 -8.95
CA GLN A 376 14.60 0.70 -8.22
C GLN A 376 13.89 -0.39 -9.02
N ASN A 377 14.58 -1.48 -9.29
CA ASN A 377 13.96 -2.57 -10.03
C ASN A 377 13.79 -3.85 -9.21
N LEU A 378 14.26 -3.86 -7.96
CA LEU A 378 14.09 -4.97 -7.04
C LEU A 378 13.92 -4.46 -5.62
N GLN A 379 12.92 -5.00 -4.94
CA GLN A 379 12.70 -4.82 -3.51
C GLN A 379 12.36 -6.18 -2.91
N ILE A 380 13.04 -6.53 -1.82
CA ILE A 380 12.77 -7.74 -1.03
C ILE A 380 12.69 -7.31 0.43
N PHE A 381 11.64 -7.72 1.12
CA PHE A 381 11.58 -7.50 2.57
C PHE A 381 10.83 -8.64 3.26
N GLY A 382 11.03 -8.73 4.56
CA GLY A 382 10.32 -9.66 5.41
C GLY A 382 10.46 -9.29 6.87
N GLY A 383 9.64 -9.91 7.69
CA GLY A 383 9.64 -9.62 9.12
C GLY A 383 8.61 -10.43 9.88
N ALA A 384 8.40 -9.97 11.09
CA ALA A 384 7.44 -10.53 12.01
C ALA A 384 6.80 -9.44 12.86
N TYR A 385 5.54 -9.63 13.20
CA TYR A 385 4.90 -8.83 14.24
C TYR A 385 4.06 -9.71 15.16
N TYR A 386 3.90 -9.26 16.38
CA TYR A 386 3.11 -9.93 17.40
C TYR A 386 1.97 -9.01 17.84
N TYR A 387 0.74 -9.46 17.68
CA TYR A 387 -0.44 -8.76 18.14
C TYR A 387 -0.87 -9.31 19.51
N GLY A 388 -1.13 -8.43 20.49
CA GLY A 388 -1.49 -8.79 21.86
C GLY A 388 -0.34 -9.40 22.64
N PRO A 389 0.87 -8.78 22.70
CA PRO A 389 2.05 -9.37 23.35
C PRO A 389 1.88 -9.55 24.85
N TRP A 390 1.00 -8.80 25.49
CA TRP A 390 0.79 -8.83 26.94
C TRP A 390 -0.68 -9.04 27.27
N SER A 391 -0.97 -9.91 28.24
CA SER A 391 -2.34 -10.18 28.69
C SER A 391 -3.08 -8.95 29.22
N LYS A 392 -2.34 -8.01 29.85
CA LYS A 392 -2.88 -6.75 30.35
C LYS A 392 -3.04 -5.66 29.27
N ARG A 393 -2.39 -5.84 28.13
CA ARG A 393 -2.46 -4.92 26.97
C ARG A 393 -2.70 -5.72 25.69
N PRO A 394 -3.93 -6.23 25.56
CA PRO A 394 -4.27 -7.22 24.53
C PRO A 394 -4.41 -6.63 23.11
N TYR A 395 -4.41 -5.32 23.00
CA TYR A 395 -4.56 -4.61 21.73
C TYR A 395 -3.27 -3.95 21.24
N ASP A 396 -2.21 -3.99 22.06
CA ASP A 396 -0.89 -3.55 21.64
C ASP A 396 -0.30 -4.48 20.57
N SER A 397 0.64 -3.98 19.81
CA SER A 397 1.44 -4.80 18.90
C SER A 397 2.90 -4.38 18.91
N CYS A 398 3.77 -5.28 18.49
CA CYS A 398 5.18 -4.96 18.27
C CYS A 398 5.69 -5.76 17.09
N GLY A 399 6.75 -5.29 16.44
CA GLY A 399 7.27 -5.98 15.27
C GLY A 399 8.66 -5.53 14.87
N MET A 400 9.22 -6.30 13.94
CA MET A 400 10.49 -6.01 13.28
C MET A 400 10.48 -6.44 11.83
N ALA A 401 11.16 -5.68 10.99
CA ALA A 401 11.30 -5.96 9.58
C ALA A 401 12.69 -5.63 9.08
N TRP A 402 13.06 -6.29 8.00
CA TRP A 402 14.29 -6.03 7.26
C TRP A 402 14.02 -6.05 5.76
N GLY A 403 14.55 -5.06 5.04
CA GLY A 403 14.34 -4.88 3.59
C GLY A 403 15.63 -4.59 2.84
N TYR A 404 15.59 -4.91 1.57
CA TYR A 404 16.62 -4.71 0.57
C TYR A 404 16.02 -4.01 -0.64
N ASN A 405 16.63 -2.90 -1.07
CA ASN A 405 16.26 -2.11 -2.24
C ASN A 405 17.44 -2.04 -3.19
N HIS A 406 17.23 -2.33 -4.48
CA HIS A 406 18.27 -2.33 -5.50
C HIS A 406 17.99 -1.29 -6.59
N VAL A 407 18.97 -0.45 -6.87
CA VAL A 407 18.94 0.51 -7.98
C VAL A 407 19.23 -0.18 -9.29
N ALA A 408 18.41 0.03 -10.31
CA ALA A 408 18.50 -0.65 -11.59
C ALA A 408 19.88 -0.46 -12.26
N GLY A 409 20.41 -1.54 -12.82
CA GLY A 409 21.72 -1.53 -13.49
C GLY A 409 21.82 -0.53 -14.67
N ALA A 410 20.68 -0.20 -15.30
CA ALA A 410 20.61 0.85 -16.31
C ALA A 410 20.96 2.23 -15.74
N VAL A 411 20.44 2.55 -14.54
CA VAL A 411 20.75 3.79 -13.80
C VAL A 411 22.21 3.82 -13.42
N GLN A 412 22.73 2.75 -12.82
CA GLN A 412 24.14 2.65 -12.43
C GLN A 412 25.08 2.86 -13.63
N LYS A 413 24.75 2.25 -14.77
CA LYS A 413 25.52 2.42 -16.01
C LYS A 413 25.49 3.86 -16.51
N ALA A 414 24.33 4.51 -16.44
CA ALA A 414 24.17 5.90 -16.84
C ALA A 414 24.96 6.84 -15.90
N GLN A 415 24.90 6.62 -14.60
CA GLN A 415 25.68 7.37 -13.60
C GLN A 415 27.19 7.22 -13.82
N ARG A 416 27.70 6.00 -14.04
CA ARG A 416 29.12 5.76 -14.35
C ARG A 416 29.58 6.53 -15.59
N ARG A 417 28.76 6.55 -16.65
CA ARG A 417 29.06 7.31 -17.88
C ARG A 417 29.11 8.80 -17.63
N PHE A 418 28.14 9.32 -16.87
CA PHE A 418 28.08 10.73 -16.54
C PHE A 418 29.29 11.17 -15.69
N ILE A 419 29.65 10.40 -14.67
CA ILE A 419 30.80 10.67 -13.80
C ILE A 419 32.10 10.64 -14.59
N ALA A 420 32.28 9.66 -15.51
CA ALA A 420 33.45 9.56 -16.39
C ALA A 420 33.60 10.80 -17.29
N ALA A 421 32.48 11.32 -17.81
CA ALA A 421 32.43 12.55 -18.59
C ALA A 421 32.58 13.84 -17.75
N ASN A 422 32.23 13.79 -16.46
CA ASN A 422 32.18 14.93 -15.54
C ASN A 422 32.85 14.59 -14.20
N PRO A 423 34.17 14.39 -14.13
CA PRO A 423 34.85 13.91 -12.91
C PRO A 423 34.71 14.79 -11.67
N LYS A 424 34.40 16.08 -11.87
CA LYS A 424 34.21 17.06 -10.77
C LYS A 424 32.75 17.26 -10.40
N SER A 425 31.82 16.44 -10.88
CA SER A 425 30.38 16.62 -10.68
C SER A 425 29.92 16.38 -9.24
N GLY A 426 30.70 15.63 -8.44
CA GLY A 426 30.31 15.22 -7.07
C GLY A 426 29.21 14.15 -7.02
N PHE A 427 28.75 13.62 -8.17
CA PHE A 427 27.84 12.50 -8.22
C PHE A 427 28.56 11.20 -7.92
N ALA A 428 27.84 10.24 -7.32
CA ALA A 428 28.31 8.89 -7.08
C ALA A 428 27.35 7.87 -7.73
N VAL A 429 27.79 6.61 -7.83
CA VAL A 429 26.97 5.53 -8.36
C VAL A 429 26.13 4.94 -7.22
N GLN A 430 24.81 4.90 -7.42
CA GLN A 430 23.89 4.22 -6.53
C GLN A 430 23.91 2.70 -6.77
N SER A 431 23.62 1.91 -5.76
CA SER A 431 23.55 0.45 -5.82
C SER A 431 22.46 -0.08 -4.87
N ASP A 432 22.84 -0.54 -3.70
CA ASP A 432 22.00 -1.27 -2.77
C ASP A 432 21.78 -0.49 -1.47
N GLU A 433 20.56 -0.52 -0.99
CA GLU A 433 20.17 0.02 0.31
C GLU A 433 19.53 -1.09 1.14
N TYR A 434 19.82 -1.11 2.44
CA TYR A 434 19.15 -2.00 3.40
C TYR A 434 18.44 -1.16 4.46
N VAL A 435 17.25 -1.59 4.83
CA VAL A 435 16.41 -0.92 5.81
C VAL A 435 15.98 -1.91 6.88
N GLY A 436 16.19 -1.57 8.14
CA GLY A 436 15.63 -2.28 9.29
C GLY A 436 14.69 -1.36 10.05
N GLU A 437 13.58 -1.91 10.57
CA GLU A 437 12.66 -1.18 11.44
C GLU A 437 12.20 -2.09 12.57
N ILE A 438 12.08 -1.51 13.77
CA ILE A 438 11.43 -2.10 14.92
C ILE A 438 10.43 -1.12 15.49
N PHE A 439 9.26 -1.60 15.92
CA PHE A 439 8.23 -0.75 16.50
C PHE A 439 7.55 -1.40 17.72
N TYR A 440 6.92 -0.55 18.52
CA TYR A 440 5.92 -0.95 19.52
C TYR A 440 4.72 -0.02 19.40
N SER A 441 3.52 -0.57 19.14
CA SER A 441 2.27 0.16 19.01
C SER A 441 1.45 0.03 20.27
N PHE A 442 1.22 1.14 20.94
CA PHE A 442 0.37 1.25 22.11
C PHE A 442 -1.07 1.55 21.69
N ASP A 443 -2.01 0.67 21.98
CA ASP A 443 -3.43 1.02 21.95
C ASP A 443 -3.75 1.80 23.23
N LEU A 444 -3.98 3.10 23.11
CA LEU A 444 -4.19 3.98 24.26
C LEU A 444 -5.65 4.07 24.64
N TYR A 445 -6.54 4.19 23.66
CA TYR A 445 -7.96 4.40 23.88
C TYR A 445 -8.76 4.18 22.58
N HIS A 446 -9.72 3.24 22.56
CA HIS A 446 -10.67 3.04 21.46
C HIS A 446 -10.02 2.97 20.08
N GLY A 447 -8.92 2.22 19.94
CA GLY A 447 -8.18 2.10 18.68
C GLY A 447 -7.29 3.29 18.34
N PHE A 448 -7.20 4.32 19.20
CA PHE A 448 -6.16 5.33 19.10
C PHE A 448 -4.81 4.72 19.44
N ASN A 449 -3.97 4.59 18.42
CA ASN A 449 -2.64 3.99 18.55
C ASN A 449 -1.56 5.05 18.48
N VAL A 450 -0.55 4.91 19.35
CA VAL A 450 0.72 5.65 19.29
C VAL A 450 1.83 4.63 19.15
N GLN A 451 2.62 4.75 18.10
CA GLN A 451 3.62 3.77 17.72
C GLN A 451 5.00 4.42 17.56
N PRO A 452 5.84 4.44 18.58
CA PRO A 452 7.25 4.71 18.40
C PRO A 452 7.93 3.58 17.63
N ASP A 453 8.88 3.97 16.77
CA ASP A 453 9.72 3.08 15.98
C ASP A 453 11.16 3.56 15.91
N LEU A 454 12.05 2.65 15.51
CA LEU A 454 13.43 2.93 15.17
C LEU A 454 13.74 2.31 13.81
N GLN A 455 14.24 3.13 12.90
CA GLN A 455 14.66 2.72 11.56
C GLN A 455 16.18 2.83 11.44
N TYR A 456 16.81 1.80 10.88
CA TYR A 456 18.23 1.78 10.58
C TYR A 456 18.46 1.54 9.10
N ILE A 457 19.07 2.53 8.42
CA ILE A 457 19.29 2.51 6.99
C ILE A 457 20.79 2.39 6.71
N ILE A 458 21.18 1.33 6.01
CA ILE A 458 22.55 1.08 5.54
C ILE A 458 22.64 1.49 4.08
N ASN A 459 23.69 2.22 3.71
CA ASN A 459 23.89 2.77 2.37
C ASN A 459 22.69 3.63 1.89
N PRO A 460 22.24 4.63 2.65
CA PRO A 460 21.08 5.41 2.28
C PRO A 460 21.21 5.98 0.86
N GLY A 461 20.10 5.95 0.11
CA GLY A 461 20.09 6.32 -1.29
C GLY A 461 20.82 5.34 -2.22
N GLY A 462 21.25 4.17 -1.73
CA GLY A 462 22.05 3.19 -2.46
C GLY A 462 23.55 3.54 -2.55
N TYR A 463 24.07 4.42 -1.70
CA TYR A 463 25.47 4.85 -1.74
C TYR A 463 26.33 4.14 -0.69
N HIS A 464 27.25 3.26 -1.13
CA HIS A 464 28.18 2.55 -0.24
C HIS A 464 29.10 3.44 0.60
N GLY A 465 29.31 4.68 0.22
CA GLY A 465 30.13 5.64 0.97
C GLY A 465 29.34 6.58 1.88
N ALA A 466 28.02 6.40 1.95
CA ALA A 466 27.19 7.23 2.79
C ALA A 466 27.22 6.78 4.27
N THR A 467 27.09 7.76 5.17
CA THR A 467 26.92 7.49 6.58
C THR A 467 25.58 6.81 6.83
N ASN A 468 25.59 5.62 7.46
CA ASN A 468 24.36 4.93 7.83
C ASN A 468 23.49 5.82 8.71
N GLN A 469 22.19 5.66 8.58
CA GLN A 469 21.23 6.53 9.27
C GLN A 469 20.49 5.76 10.36
N LEU A 470 20.34 6.40 11.52
CA LEU A 470 19.44 5.98 12.58
C LEU A 470 18.35 7.02 12.72
N VAL A 471 17.11 6.61 12.57
CA VAL A 471 15.93 7.47 12.61
C VAL A 471 14.98 6.98 13.70
N PHE A 472 14.44 7.91 14.46
CA PHE A 472 13.35 7.66 15.40
C PHE A 472 12.05 8.17 14.78
N GLY A 473 11.04 7.32 14.75
CA GLY A 473 9.71 7.63 14.27
C GLY A 473 8.65 7.58 15.37
N VAL A 474 7.51 8.22 15.11
CA VAL A 474 6.28 8.07 15.89
C VAL A 474 5.09 8.15 14.94
N GLN A 475 4.38 7.06 14.80
CA GLN A 475 3.15 6.98 14.03
C GLN A 475 1.93 7.13 14.94
N LEU A 476 0.94 7.89 14.49
CA LEU A 476 -0.35 8.07 15.16
C LEU A 476 -1.45 7.51 14.26
N ASN A 477 -2.34 6.71 14.82
CA ASN A 477 -3.54 6.24 14.12
C ASN A 477 -4.77 6.53 14.99
N VAL A 478 -5.71 7.30 14.45
CA VAL A 478 -6.90 7.78 15.17
C VAL A 478 -8.13 7.44 14.33
N PRO A 479 -8.75 6.27 14.54
CA PRO A 479 -10.04 5.94 13.91
C PRO A 479 -11.14 6.76 14.60
N LEU A 480 -11.86 7.55 13.80
CA LEU A 480 -12.86 8.52 14.29
C LEU A 480 -14.31 8.04 14.17
#